data_cd6542c5117124dbaf7701e1ced113a6
#
_entry.id   cd6542c5117124dbaf7701e1ced113a6
#
_cell.length_a   1.000
_cell.length_b   1.000
_cell.length_c   1.000
_cell.angle_alpha   90.00
_cell.angle_beta   90.00
_cell.angle_gamma   90.00
#
_symmetry.space_group_name_H-M   'P 1'
#
loop_
_entity.id
_entity.type
_entity.pdbx_description
1 polymer ?
#
loop_
_entity_poly.entity_id
_entity_poly.type
_entity_poly.pdbx_seq_one_letter_code
_entity_poly.pdbx_strand_id
1 'polypeptide(L)'
;MKKAIPAWAKPTEKIKTVRNVIGKVGIVPVVAPSAGYDLDWDDTLVPVAPNYYAIEHAVLRCAYAGCTSIWIVANDDTTPLIRHRIGDFIQDPVYLRRMAKMRPSWQRRDVPVQYVPMPPEHETKDDCLAWTCLYGAFTAYWVSIQISKWVTPKRFYVSFPLSMQEADFMRPHRKEVIDAKNIILTHDNKSILTG
;
A
#
# COMPACT_ATOMS: atom_id res chain seq x y z
N MET A 1 36.70 -20.41 43.13
CA MET A 1 36.45 -18.98 42.80
C MET A 1 35.65 -18.89 41.52
N LYS A 2 34.38 -18.51 41.58
CA LYS A 2 33.52 -18.27 40.38
C LYS A 2 33.87 -16.87 39.84
N LYS A 3 34.44 -16.77 38.65
CA LYS A 3 34.69 -15.50 37.98
C LYS A 3 33.36 -14.79 37.69
N ALA A 4 33.21 -13.56 38.20
CA ALA A 4 32.04 -12.73 37.93
C ALA A 4 31.98 -12.43 36.44
N ILE A 5 30.80 -12.65 35.83
CA ILE A 5 30.55 -12.32 34.42
C ILE A 5 30.52 -10.79 34.31
N PRO A 6 31.34 -10.16 33.45
CA PRO A 6 31.39 -8.72 33.30
C PRO A 6 30.07 -8.17 32.81
N ALA A 7 29.72 -6.92 33.20
CA ALA A 7 28.42 -6.31 32.94
C ALA A 7 28.03 -6.25 31.45
N TRP A 8 29.00 -6.20 30.53
CA TRP A 8 28.78 -6.20 29.08
C TRP A 8 28.44 -7.60 28.52
N ALA A 9 28.72 -8.68 29.27
CA ALA A 9 28.42 -10.05 28.89
C ALA A 9 27.11 -10.58 29.50
N LYS A 10 26.38 -9.74 30.26
CA LYS A 10 25.02 -10.10 30.66
C LYS A 10 24.15 -10.13 29.40
N PRO A 11 23.37 -11.20 29.16
CA PRO A 11 22.45 -11.21 28.04
C PRO A 11 21.58 -9.96 28.16
N THR A 12 21.79 -9.02 27.24
CA THR A 12 20.92 -7.88 27.05
C THR A 12 19.50 -8.41 27.02
N GLU A 13 18.63 -7.73 27.75
CA GLU A 13 17.18 -7.97 27.80
C GLU A 13 16.69 -8.55 26.49
N LYS A 14 15.95 -9.68 26.59
CA LYS A 14 15.34 -10.35 25.43
C LYS A 14 14.93 -9.28 24.44
N ILE A 15 15.68 -9.21 23.34
CA ILE A 15 15.27 -8.43 22.16
C ILE A 15 13.85 -8.90 21.95
N LYS A 16 12.87 -8.06 22.33
CA LYS A 16 11.45 -8.34 22.07
C LYS A 16 11.44 -8.62 20.60
N THR A 17 11.27 -9.89 20.27
CA THR A 17 11.27 -10.40 18.91
C THR A 17 10.50 -9.37 18.11
N VAL A 18 11.19 -8.67 17.22
CA VAL A 18 10.54 -7.72 16.32
C VAL A 18 9.43 -8.55 15.73
N ARG A 19 8.18 -8.29 16.17
CA ARG A 19 7.02 -9.03 15.67
C ARG A 19 7.19 -8.99 14.18
N ASN A 20 7.38 -10.15 13.57
CA ASN A 20 7.52 -10.27 12.14
C ASN A 20 6.51 -9.32 11.54
N VAL A 21 7.00 -8.22 10.98
CA VAL A 21 6.13 -7.27 10.29
C VAL A 21 5.60 -8.12 9.15
N ILE A 22 4.38 -8.62 9.32
CA ILE A 22 3.73 -9.41 8.28
C ILE A 22 3.68 -8.46 7.10
N GLY A 23 4.51 -8.70 6.09
CA GLY A 23 4.63 -7.85 4.93
C GLY A 23 3.24 -7.71 4.31
N LYS A 24 2.63 -6.54 4.47
CA LYS A 24 1.37 -6.17 3.84
C LYS A 24 1.72 -5.33 2.63
N VAL A 25 1.22 -5.74 1.50
CA VAL A 25 1.40 -5.04 0.23
C VAL A 25 0.12 -4.29 -0.12
N GLY A 26 0.26 -3.01 -0.47
CA GLY A 26 -0.82 -2.21 -1.03
C GLY A 26 -0.89 -2.41 -2.54
N ILE A 27 -2.08 -2.64 -3.07
CA ILE A 27 -2.36 -2.69 -4.51
C ILE A 27 -3.29 -1.53 -4.83
N VAL A 28 -2.90 -0.72 -5.79
CA VAL A 28 -3.70 0.40 -6.29
C VAL A 28 -3.98 0.15 -7.77
N PRO A 29 -5.18 -0.36 -8.11
CA PRO A 29 -5.57 -0.56 -9.49
C PRO A 29 -5.96 0.78 -10.11
N VAL A 30 -5.31 1.14 -11.20
CA VAL A 30 -5.60 2.35 -12.00
C VAL A 30 -6.42 1.96 -13.22
N VAL A 31 -6.07 0.85 -13.86
CA VAL A 31 -6.82 0.35 -15.02
C VAL A 31 -8.18 -0.16 -14.56
N ALA A 32 -9.19 0.61 -14.86
CA ALA A 32 -10.59 0.33 -14.55
C ALA A 32 -11.47 0.90 -15.67
N PRO A 33 -12.72 0.42 -15.81
CA PRO A 33 -13.70 1.10 -16.66
C PRO A 33 -13.82 2.57 -16.21
N SER A 34 -13.98 3.48 -17.18
CA SER A 34 -14.23 4.89 -16.90
C SER A 34 -15.39 5.05 -15.93
N ALA A 35 -15.23 5.91 -14.93
CA ALA A 35 -16.32 6.27 -14.02
C ALA A 35 -17.37 7.17 -14.68
N GLY A 36 -17.21 7.47 -15.96
CA GLY A 36 -18.16 8.27 -16.73
C GLY A 36 -18.03 9.77 -16.52
N TYR A 37 -16.87 10.24 -16.07
CA TYR A 37 -16.62 11.70 -15.92
C TYR A 37 -16.34 12.41 -17.24
N ASP A 38 -16.23 11.68 -18.35
CA ASP A 38 -15.95 12.21 -19.70
C ASP A 38 -14.72 13.14 -19.73
N LEU A 39 -13.63 12.70 -19.10
CA LEU A 39 -12.39 13.43 -19.02
C LEU A 39 -11.43 12.98 -20.12
N ASP A 40 -10.60 13.91 -20.61
CA ASP A 40 -9.54 13.62 -21.58
C ASP A 40 -8.36 12.82 -20.99
N TRP A 41 -8.38 12.57 -19.66
CA TRP A 41 -7.36 11.84 -18.93
C TRP A 41 -7.98 10.79 -18.02
N ASP A 42 -7.14 9.94 -17.45
CA ASP A 42 -7.57 8.87 -16.54
C ASP A 42 -8.31 9.40 -15.31
N ASP A 43 -9.48 8.82 -15.02
CA ASP A 43 -10.37 9.22 -13.92
C ASP A 43 -9.67 9.19 -12.55
N THR A 44 -8.62 8.40 -12.38
CA THR A 44 -7.85 8.33 -11.13
C THR A 44 -7.00 9.57 -10.87
N LEU A 45 -6.79 10.40 -11.90
CA LEU A 45 -6.12 11.69 -11.82
C LEU A 45 -7.07 12.86 -11.56
N VAL A 46 -8.32 12.58 -11.20
CA VAL A 46 -9.27 13.61 -10.78
C VAL A 46 -8.78 14.32 -9.51
N PRO A 47 -8.73 15.66 -9.51
CA PRO A 47 -8.40 16.42 -8.31
C PRO A 47 -9.53 16.33 -7.29
N VAL A 48 -9.25 15.82 -6.11
CA VAL A 48 -10.21 15.73 -4.98
C VAL A 48 -10.06 16.88 -3.98
N ALA A 49 -8.91 17.57 -4.06
CA ALA A 49 -8.63 18.80 -3.32
C ALA A 49 -7.59 19.64 -4.08
N PRO A 50 -7.36 20.90 -3.70
CA PRO A 50 -6.31 21.70 -4.31
C PRO A 50 -4.95 20.98 -4.29
N ASN A 51 -4.38 20.74 -5.47
CA ASN A 51 -3.12 20.02 -5.65
C ASN A 51 -3.08 18.62 -5.04
N TYR A 52 -4.21 17.91 -4.99
CA TYR A 52 -4.33 16.56 -4.44
C TYR A 52 -5.27 15.70 -5.28
N TYR A 53 -4.80 14.58 -5.77
CA TYR A 53 -5.48 13.71 -6.72
C TYR A 53 -6.01 12.43 -6.07
N ALA A 54 -7.01 11.81 -6.68
CA ALA A 54 -7.61 10.57 -6.21
C ALA A 54 -6.59 9.43 -6.04
N ILE A 55 -5.65 9.30 -6.95
CA ILE A 55 -4.57 8.31 -6.87
C ILE A 55 -3.66 8.52 -5.65
N GLU A 56 -3.34 9.79 -5.31
CA GLU A 56 -2.54 10.12 -4.13
C GLU A 56 -3.27 9.71 -2.85
N HIS A 57 -4.60 9.89 -2.83
CA HIS A 57 -5.43 9.47 -1.71
C HIS A 57 -5.40 7.95 -1.52
N ALA A 58 -5.49 7.18 -2.61
CA ALA A 58 -5.39 5.71 -2.55
C ALA A 58 -4.03 5.23 -2.02
N VAL A 59 -2.95 5.85 -2.48
CA VAL A 59 -1.58 5.57 -2.02
C VAL A 59 -1.41 5.90 -0.54
N LEU A 60 -1.94 7.04 -0.10
CA LEU A 60 -1.91 7.45 1.30
C LEU A 60 -2.68 6.48 2.20
N ARG A 61 -3.83 5.98 1.76
CA ARG A 61 -4.59 4.95 2.49
C ARG A 61 -3.79 3.66 2.65
N CYS A 62 -3.06 3.21 1.62
CA CYS A 62 -2.16 2.07 1.73
C CYS A 62 -1.12 2.27 2.84
N ALA A 63 -0.53 3.46 2.92
CA ALA A 63 0.44 3.79 3.96
C ALA A 63 -0.19 3.79 5.37
N TYR A 64 -1.36 4.39 5.54
CA TYR A 64 -2.09 4.36 6.82
C TYR A 64 -2.52 2.94 7.21
N ALA A 65 -2.87 2.09 6.24
CA ALA A 65 -3.16 0.68 6.48
C ALA A 65 -1.91 -0.11 6.93
N GLY A 66 -0.72 0.51 6.87
CA GLY A 66 0.54 -0.09 7.29
C GLY A 66 1.15 -1.02 6.25
N CYS A 67 0.93 -0.76 4.98
CA CYS A 67 1.60 -1.46 3.89
C CYS A 67 3.11 -1.18 3.93
N THR A 68 3.90 -2.20 3.60
CA THR A 68 5.37 -2.12 3.56
C THR A 68 5.89 -1.75 2.17
N SER A 69 5.08 -1.95 1.16
CA SER A 69 5.28 -1.50 -0.22
C SER A 69 3.93 -1.26 -0.88
N ILE A 70 3.90 -0.43 -1.91
CA ILE A 70 2.69 -0.09 -2.66
C ILE A 70 2.96 -0.37 -4.13
N TRP A 71 2.02 -1.05 -4.79
CA TRP A 71 2.10 -1.46 -6.17
C TRP A 71 0.95 -0.82 -6.94
N ILE A 72 1.29 0.07 -7.85
CA ILE A 72 0.33 0.77 -8.71
C ILE A 72 0.31 0.04 -10.05
N VAL A 73 -0.86 -0.43 -10.44
CA VAL A 73 -1.07 -1.13 -11.71
C VAL A 73 -1.75 -0.15 -12.66
N ALA A 74 -1.03 0.29 -13.66
CA ALA A 74 -1.47 1.31 -14.60
C ALA A 74 -1.01 0.97 -16.03
N ASN A 75 -1.65 1.60 -17.01
CA ASN A 75 -1.23 1.50 -18.41
C ASN A 75 0.08 2.24 -18.64
N ASP A 76 0.79 1.89 -19.70
CA ASP A 76 2.05 2.52 -20.07
C ASP A 76 1.92 4.03 -20.30
N ASP A 77 0.78 4.49 -20.82
CA ASP A 77 0.50 5.91 -21.10
C ASP A 77 0.31 6.73 -19.81
N THR A 78 -0.37 6.18 -18.81
CA THR A 78 -0.67 6.86 -17.53
C THR A 78 0.43 6.72 -16.49
N THR A 79 1.20 5.65 -16.53
CA THR A 79 2.27 5.36 -15.57
C THR A 79 3.28 6.50 -15.42
N PRO A 80 3.81 7.14 -16.50
CA PRO A 80 4.78 8.23 -16.38
C PRO A 80 4.21 9.44 -15.62
N LEU A 81 2.95 9.79 -15.84
CA LEU A 81 2.27 10.90 -15.17
C LEU A 81 2.11 10.62 -13.67
N ILE A 82 1.65 9.42 -13.33
CA ILE A 82 1.47 8.98 -11.95
C ILE A 82 2.83 8.96 -11.24
N ARG A 83 3.85 8.40 -11.87
CA ARG A 83 5.20 8.34 -11.30
C ARG A 83 5.82 9.72 -11.10
N HIS A 84 5.61 10.63 -12.04
CA HIS A 84 6.06 12.01 -11.89
C HIS A 84 5.42 12.68 -10.67
N ARG A 85 4.17 12.35 -10.39
CA ARG A 85 3.40 12.94 -9.29
C ARG A 85 3.71 12.34 -7.93
N ILE A 86 3.78 11.02 -7.82
CA ILE A 86 3.92 10.28 -6.56
C ILE A 86 5.40 10.04 -6.22
N GLY A 87 6.23 9.76 -7.24
CA GLY A 87 7.62 9.35 -7.05
C GLY A 87 7.80 7.87 -6.73
N ASP A 88 9.01 7.48 -6.39
CA ASP A 88 9.36 6.08 -6.14
C ASP A 88 9.17 5.64 -4.67
N PHE A 89 8.82 6.56 -3.79
CA PHE A 89 8.53 6.29 -2.39
C PHE A 89 7.65 7.38 -1.77
N ILE A 90 6.93 7.03 -0.73
CA ILE A 90 6.21 7.97 0.12
C ILE A 90 6.68 7.83 1.57
N GLN A 91 6.64 8.92 2.32
CA GLN A 91 6.94 8.86 3.74
C GLN A 91 5.75 8.25 4.51
N ASP A 92 6.03 7.31 5.42
CA ASP A 92 4.99 6.71 6.27
C ASP A 92 4.33 7.79 7.17
N PRO A 93 3.07 8.17 6.91
CA PRO A 93 2.41 9.26 7.62
C PRO A 93 2.18 8.94 9.10
N VAL A 94 2.01 7.66 9.45
CA VAL A 94 1.85 7.22 10.84
C VAL A 94 3.15 7.41 11.61
N TYR A 95 4.27 7.15 10.94
CA TYR A 95 5.58 7.32 11.53
C TYR A 95 5.93 8.80 11.69
N LEU A 96 5.67 9.63 10.67
CA LEU A 96 5.87 11.07 10.72
C LEU A 96 5.06 11.73 11.84
N ARG A 97 3.79 11.37 12.00
CA ARG A 97 2.91 11.95 13.02
C ARG A 97 3.35 11.64 14.46
N ARG A 98 4.10 10.57 14.68
CA ARG A 98 4.65 10.19 15.98
C ARG A 98 5.95 10.92 16.31
N MET A 99 6.54 11.62 15.36
CA MET A 99 7.83 12.27 15.48
C MET A 99 7.65 13.76 15.68
N ALA A 100 7.60 14.20 16.91
CA ALA A 100 7.59 15.62 17.26
C ALA A 100 8.91 16.34 16.93
N LYS A 101 10.00 15.61 16.62
CA LYS A 101 11.31 16.18 16.29
C LYS A 101 11.76 15.65 14.92
N MET A 102 12.28 16.54 14.08
CA MET A 102 12.91 16.16 12.82
C MET A 102 14.05 15.16 13.08
N ARG A 103 13.91 13.96 12.54
CA ARG A 103 14.96 12.96 12.59
C ARG A 103 15.78 12.97 11.31
N PRO A 104 17.06 12.54 11.40
CA PRO A 104 17.90 12.36 10.23
C PRO A 104 17.23 11.48 9.17
N SER A 105 17.56 11.66 7.89
CA SER A 105 16.98 10.93 6.77
C SER A 105 17.04 9.39 6.93
N TRP A 106 18.11 8.87 7.52
CA TRP A 106 18.30 7.43 7.77
C TRP A 106 17.33 6.83 8.81
N GLN A 107 16.62 7.66 9.58
CA GLN A 107 15.58 7.23 10.52
C GLN A 107 14.16 7.40 9.97
N ARG A 108 14.02 7.92 8.75
CA ARG A 108 12.72 8.02 8.09
C ARG A 108 12.29 6.63 7.62
N ARG A 109 11.01 6.36 7.73
CA ARG A 109 10.43 5.15 7.16
C ARG A 109 9.75 5.52 5.85
N ASP A 110 10.41 5.17 4.77
CA ASP A 110 9.87 5.35 3.45
C ASP A 110 9.19 4.05 2.99
N VAL A 111 8.04 4.20 2.36
CA VAL A 111 7.28 3.10 1.77
C VAL A 111 7.54 3.15 0.27
N PRO A 112 8.22 2.14 -0.30
CA PRO A 112 8.50 2.12 -1.73
C PRO A 112 7.22 1.96 -2.54
N VAL A 113 7.16 2.68 -3.66
CA VAL A 113 6.09 2.61 -4.66
C VAL A 113 6.65 1.93 -5.90
N GLN A 114 6.00 0.86 -6.34
CA GLN A 114 6.34 0.11 -7.53
C GLN A 114 5.26 0.32 -8.58
N TYR A 115 5.67 0.42 -9.83
CA TYR A 115 4.79 0.60 -10.97
C TYR A 115 4.77 -0.66 -11.81
N VAL A 116 3.59 -1.19 -12.03
CA VAL A 116 3.37 -2.43 -12.77
C VAL A 116 2.61 -2.08 -14.04
N PRO A 117 3.25 -2.16 -15.21
CA PRO A 117 2.55 -1.93 -16.46
C PRO A 117 1.53 -3.05 -16.71
N MET A 118 0.32 -2.68 -17.12
CA MET A 118 -0.68 -3.64 -17.55
C MET A 118 -0.39 -4.05 -18.99
N PRO A 119 -0.30 -5.35 -19.30
CA PRO A 119 -0.16 -5.79 -20.67
C PRO A 119 -1.37 -5.36 -21.51
N PRO A 120 -1.17 -4.86 -22.76
CA PRO A 120 -2.25 -4.39 -23.62
C PRO A 120 -3.35 -5.43 -23.88
N GLU A 121 -2.98 -6.71 -23.87
CA GLU A 121 -3.92 -7.84 -24.02
C GLU A 121 -4.98 -7.92 -22.90
N HIS A 122 -4.72 -7.27 -21.79
CA HIS A 122 -5.59 -7.27 -20.62
C HIS A 122 -6.40 -5.99 -20.45
N GLU A 123 -6.08 -4.93 -21.21
CA GLU A 123 -6.79 -3.64 -21.14
C GLU A 123 -8.21 -3.72 -21.71
N THR A 124 -8.43 -4.62 -22.66
CA THR A 124 -9.71 -4.76 -23.39
C THR A 124 -10.69 -5.75 -22.75
N LYS A 125 -10.33 -6.34 -21.60
CA LYS A 125 -11.22 -7.30 -20.91
C LYS A 125 -12.30 -6.58 -20.12
N ASP A 126 -13.53 -7.04 -20.24
CA ASP A 126 -14.72 -6.46 -19.60
C ASP A 126 -14.61 -6.34 -18.06
N ASP A 127 -13.80 -7.19 -17.41
CA ASP A 127 -13.55 -7.21 -15.97
C ASP A 127 -12.15 -6.68 -15.61
N CYS A 128 -11.74 -5.55 -16.16
CA CYS A 128 -10.42 -4.99 -15.95
C CYS A 128 -10.05 -4.81 -14.47
N LEU A 129 -10.98 -4.34 -13.63
CA LEU A 129 -10.67 -3.98 -12.24
C LEU A 129 -10.23 -5.18 -11.38
N ALA A 130 -10.99 -6.27 -11.42
CA ALA A 130 -10.66 -7.48 -10.67
C ALA A 130 -9.35 -8.10 -11.18
N TRP A 131 -9.17 -8.12 -12.49
CA TRP A 131 -7.95 -8.61 -13.12
C TRP A 131 -6.74 -7.74 -12.75
N THR A 132 -6.88 -6.43 -12.77
CA THR A 132 -5.85 -5.48 -12.39
C THR A 132 -5.39 -5.71 -10.95
N CYS A 133 -6.33 -5.93 -10.03
CA CYS A 133 -6.02 -6.25 -8.63
C CYS A 133 -5.25 -7.57 -8.50
N LEU A 134 -5.70 -8.62 -9.20
CA LEU A 134 -5.06 -9.93 -9.18
C LEU A 134 -3.68 -9.89 -9.81
N TYR A 135 -3.55 -9.21 -10.93
CA TYR A 135 -2.26 -9.06 -11.63
C TYR A 135 -1.24 -8.32 -10.77
N GLY A 136 -1.64 -7.22 -10.14
CA GLY A 136 -0.79 -6.49 -9.21
C GLY A 136 -0.37 -7.33 -8.01
N ALA A 137 -1.31 -8.06 -7.40
CA ALA A 137 -1.03 -8.94 -6.28
C ALA A 137 -0.09 -10.10 -6.67
N PHE A 138 -0.33 -10.71 -7.83
CA PHE A 138 0.50 -11.79 -8.36
C PHE A 138 1.92 -11.28 -8.66
N THR A 139 2.05 -10.14 -9.32
CA THR A 139 3.35 -9.55 -9.65
C THR A 139 4.13 -9.21 -8.37
N ALA A 140 3.47 -8.58 -7.39
CA ALA A 140 4.08 -8.27 -6.10
C ALA A 140 4.56 -9.53 -5.37
N TYR A 141 3.76 -10.59 -5.38
CA TYR A 141 4.11 -11.88 -4.79
C TYR A 141 5.29 -12.52 -5.53
N TRP A 142 5.24 -12.60 -6.85
CA TRP A 142 6.27 -13.21 -7.68
C TRP A 142 7.62 -12.51 -7.54
N VAL A 143 7.65 -11.20 -7.66
CA VAL A 143 8.88 -10.41 -7.50
C VAL A 143 9.46 -10.59 -6.08
N SER A 144 8.60 -10.59 -5.07
CA SER A 144 9.04 -10.76 -3.68
C SER A 144 9.71 -12.14 -3.46
N ILE A 145 9.18 -13.21 -4.02
CA ILE A 145 9.76 -14.56 -3.94
C ILE A 145 11.15 -14.61 -4.58
N GLN A 146 11.32 -13.94 -5.73
CA GLN A 146 12.62 -13.89 -6.42
C GLN A 146 13.68 -13.17 -5.59
N ILE A 147 13.28 -12.18 -4.79
CA ILE A 147 14.21 -11.46 -3.91
C ILE A 147 14.52 -12.29 -2.67
N SER A 148 13.52 -12.73 -1.93
CA SER A 148 13.69 -13.55 -0.73
C SER A 148 12.36 -14.08 -0.19
N LYS A 149 12.35 -15.32 0.28
CA LYS A 149 11.19 -15.90 0.99
C LYS A 149 10.77 -15.12 2.23
N TRP A 150 11.66 -14.36 2.84
CA TRP A 150 11.40 -13.56 4.05
C TRP A 150 10.62 -12.28 3.77
N VAL A 151 10.66 -11.78 2.52
CA VAL A 151 9.96 -10.57 2.08
C VAL A 151 8.62 -10.89 1.41
N THR A 152 8.29 -12.16 1.24
CA THR A 152 7.07 -12.60 0.58
C THR A 152 5.84 -12.06 1.33
N PRO A 153 4.94 -11.32 0.65
CA PRO A 153 3.77 -10.75 1.28
C PRO A 153 2.80 -11.84 1.70
N LYS A 154 2.28 -11.71 2.91
CA LYS A 154 1.24 -12.61 3.44
C LYS A 154 -0.15 -12.02 3.32
N ARG A 155 -0.25 -10.72 3.07
CA ARG A 155 -1.52 -9.99 3.00
C ARG A 155 -1.44 -8.90 1.94
N PHE A 156 -2.56 -8.69 1.29
CA PHE A 156 -2.75 -7.63 0.31
C PHE A 156 -3.85 -6.69 0.81
N TYR A 157 -3.64 -5.41 0.57
CA TYR A 157 -4.63 -4.36 0.81
C TYR A 157 -4.91 -3.66 -0.52
N VAL A 158 -6.11 -3.80 -1.03
CA VAL A 158 -6.51 -3.13 -2.26
C VAL A 158 -7.12 -1.77 -1.92
N SER A 159 -6.63 -0.72 -2.56
CA SER A 159 -7.11 0.64 -2.39
C SER A 159 -7.54 1.21 -3.73
N PHE A 160 -8.84 1.36 -3.92
CA PHE A 160 -9.41 1.90 -5.16
C PHE A 160 -9.31 3.42 -5.17
N PRO A 161 -8.72 4.05 -6.21
CA PRO A 161 -8.53 5.50 -6.28
C PRO A 161 -9.81 6.31 -6.11
N LEU A 162 -10.89 5.88 -6.74
CA LEU A 162 -12.18 6.59 -6.70
C LEU A 162 -13.01 6.32 -5.44
N SER A 163 -12.55 5.44 -4.55
CA SER A 163 -13.21 5.20 -3.27
C SER A 163 -12.76 6.24 -2.24
N MET A 164 -13.57 7.25 -2.00
CA MET A 164 -13.27 8.37 -1.10
C MET A 164 -13.64 8.05 0.35
N GLN A 165 -12.76 7.36 1.05
CA GLN A 165 -12.85 7.10 2.48
C GLN A 165 -11.77 7.87 3.22
N GLU A 166 -11.95 8.14 4.51
CA GLU A 166 -10.88 8.74 5.31
C GLU A 166 -9.58 7.92 5.20
N ALA A 167 -8.47 8.61 4.97
CA ALA A 167 -7.20 7.94 4.71
C ALA A 167 -6.75 7.06 5.89
N ASP A 168 -7.06 7.45 7.13
CA ASP A 168 -6.67 6.73 8.34
C ASP A 168 -7.78 5.80 8.89
N PHE A 169 -8.87 5.59 8.14
CA PHE A 169 -10.01 4.74 8.52
C PHE A 169 -9.61 3.36 9.08
N MET A 170 -8.60 2.73 8.47
CA MET A 170 -8.13 1.40 8.89
C MET A 170 -7.37 1.40 10.22
N ARG A 171 -7.01 2.56 10.74
CA ARG A 171 -6.16 2.68 11.92
C ARG A 171 -6.86 2.28 13.24
N PRO A 172 -8.09 2.72 13.53
CA PRO A 172 -8.84 2.25 14.70
C PRO A 172 -9.11 0.74 14.65
N HIS A 173 -9.38 0.19 13.47
CA HIS A 173 -9.73 -1.22 13.24
C HIS A 173 -8.51 -2.16 13.11
N ARG A 174 -7.32 -1.69 13.43
CA ARG A 174 -6.06 -2.44 13.22
C ARG A 174 -6.05 -3.84 13.83
N LYS A 175 -6.69 -4.04 15.00
CA LYS A 175 -6.74 -5.36 15.65
C LYS A 175 -7.61 -6.32 14.84
N GLU A 176 -8.80 -5.90 14.46
CA GLU A 176 -9.72 -6.65 13.61
C GLU A 176 -9.08 -7.03 12.29
N VAL A 177 -8.38 -6.07 11.67
CA VAL A 177 -7.64 -6.27 10.41
C VAL A 177 -6.52 -7.31 10.56
N ILE A 178 -5.87 -7.38 11.72
CA ILE A 178 -4.79 -8.36 11.96
C ILE A 178 -5.37 -9.76 12.17
N ASP A 179 -6.50 -9.89 12.86
CA ASP A 179 -7.07 -11.16 13.24
C ASP A 179 -7.92 -11.80 12.12
N ALA A 180 -8.54 -10.98 11.29
CA ALA A 180 -9.37 -11.46 10.19
C ALA A 180 -8.54 -12.02 9.02
N LYS A 181 -9.04 -13.07 8.38
CA LYS A 181 -8.45 -13.62 7.15
C LYS A 181 -8.70 -12.70 5.96
N ASN A 182 -9.95 -12.28 5.79
CA ASN A 182 -10.39 -11.37 4.74
C ASN A 182 -11.25 -10.27 5.38
N ILE A 183 -11.13 -9.05 4.86
CA ILE A 183 -11.92 -7.89 5.28
C ILE A 183 -12.42 -7.22 4.03
N ILE A 184 -13.71 -6.94 4.00
CA ILE A 184 -14.36 -6.13 2.98
C ILE A 184 -14.93 -4.92 3.71
N LEU A 185 -14.63 -3.72 3.20
CA LEU A 185 -15.21 -2.49 3.71
C LEU A 185 -16.60 -2.30 3.09
N THR A 186 -17.57 -1.99 3.93
CA THR A 186 -18.93 -1.70 3.50
C THR A 186 -19.34 -0.32 3.97
N HIS A 187 -20.17 0.35 3.21
CA HIS A 187 -20.83 1.59 3.59
C HIS A 187 -22.34 1.37 3.50
N ASP A 188 -23.08 1.69 4.56
CA ASP A 188 -24.52 1.44 4.67
C ASP A 188 -24.95 0.00 4.34
N ASN A 189 -24.16 -0.98 4.78
CA ASN A 189 -24.33 -2.40 4.49
C ASN A 189 -24.22 -2.77 3.00
N LYS A 190 -23.78 -1.87 2.14
CA LYS A 190 -23.44 -2.15 0.76
C LYS A 190 -21.95 -2.37 0.63
N SER A 191 -21.55 -3.47 0.03
CA SER A 191 -20.15 -3.71 -0.35
C SER A 191 -19.86 -3.13 -1.74
N ILE A 192 -18.59 -2.91 -2.05
CA ILE A 192 -18.14 -2.54 -3.40
C ILE A 192 -18.58 -3.59 -4.45
N LEU A 193 -18.83 -4.82 -4.00
CA LEU A 193 -19.25 -5.92 -4.88
C LEU A 193 -20.75 -5.95 -5.17
N THR A 194 -21.55 -5.12 -4.51
CA THR A 194 -23.02 -5.09 -4.62
C THR A 194 -23.57 -3.77 -5.14
N GLY A 195 -22.68 -2.89 -5.60
CA GLY A 195 -23.02 -1.61 -6.21
C GLY A 195 -23.55 -1.71 -7.62
#